data_7134580e3708094f20bbbd4b8cb1ff6a
#
_entry.id   7134580e3708094f20bbbd4b8cb1ff6a
#
_cell.length_a   1.000
_cell.length_b   1.000
_cell.length_c   1.000
_cell.angle_alpha   90.00
_cell.angle_beta   90.00
_cell.angle_gamma   90.00
#
_symmetry.space_group_name_H-M   'P 1'
#
loop_
_entity.id
_entity.type
_entity.pdbx_description
1 polymer ?
#
loop_
_entity_poly.entity_id
_entity_poly.type
_entity_poly.pdbx_seq_one_letter_code
_entity_poly.pdbx_strand_id
1 'polypeptide(L)'
;LNPGGVRIGTAEIYRQVEKVPEVLESIAIGQDWDNDVRVVLFVKLREGLALTEALSQQIRNIIRSNTTPRHVPARIVQVDDIPRTISGKIVELAVRNMVHGQPVKNTDALANPEALAYFRDRDELKS
;
A
#
# COMPACT_ATOMS: atom_id res chain seq x y z
N LEU A 1 3.81 -9.34 -6.16
CA LEU A 1 3.67 -9.79 -4.78
C LEU A 1 3.48 -11.31 -4.74
N ASN A 2 4.07 -11.96 -3.76
CA ASN A 2 4.01 -13.43 -3.63
C ASN A 2 3.56 -13.87 -2.23
N PRO A 3 2.41 -13.42 -1.73
CA PRO A 3 1.94 -13.84 -0.41
C PRO A 3 1.62 -15.34 -0.42
N GLY A 4 2.14 -16.08 0.58
CA GLY A 4 1.96 -17.52 0.66
C GLY A 4 2.54 -18.27 -0.54
N GLY A 5 3.50 -17.68 -1.24
CA GLY A 5 4.11 -18.27 -2.43
C GLY A 5 3.29 -18.15 -3.71
N VAL A 6 2.12 -17.50 -3.65
CA VAL A 6 1.27 -17.30 -4.83
C VAL A 6 1.47 -15.89 -5.37
N ARG A 7 1.83 -15.78 -6.64
CA ARG A 7 2.06 -14.49 -7.28
C ARG A 7 0.73 -13.77 -7.56
N ILE A 8 0.62 -12.52 -7.11
CA ILE A 8 -0.52 -11.66 -7.40
C ILE A 8 -0.03 -10.33 -7.95
N GLY A 9 -0.87 -9.67 -8.76
CA GLY A 9 -0.59 -8.33 -9.27
C GLY A 9 -1.24 -7.26 -8.41
N THR A 10 -0.60 -6.12 -8.31
CA THR A 10 -1.13 -4.98 -7.56
C THR A 10 -2.30 -4.30 -8.28
N ALA A 11 -2.36 -4.39 -9.61
CA ALA A 11 -3.42 -3.75 -10.40
C ALA A 11 -4.82 -4.17 -9.96
N GLU A 12 -5.00 -5.44 -9.60
CA GLU A 12 -6.29 -5.93 -9.13
C GLU A 12 -6.71 -5.28 -7.81
N ILE A 13 -5.74 -5.04 -6.93
CA ILE A 13 -5.99 -4.36 -5.65
C ILE A 13 -6.41 -2.92 -5.92
N TYR A 14 -5.65 -2.19 -6.74
CA TYR A 14 -5.94 -0.78 -7.04
C TYR A 14 -7.30 -0.60 -7.68
N ARG A 15 -7.68 -1.49 -8.59
CA ARG A 15 -8.97 -1.42 -9.27
C ARG A 15 -10.13 -1.47 -8.27
N GLN A 16 -10.00 -2.28 -7.23
CA GLN A 16 -11.03 -2.38 -6.22
C GLN A 16 -11.03 -1.18 -5.26
N VAL A 17 -9.86 -0.74 -4.84
CA VAL A 17 -9.72 0.38 -3.90
C VAL A 17 -10.25 1.68 -4.52
N GLU A 18 -10.08 1.86 -5.83
CA GLU A 18 -10.59 3.03 -6.55
C GLU A 18 -12.10 3.19 -6.44
N LYS A 19 -12.82 2.12 -6.15
CA LYS A 19 -14.28 2.15 -5.98
C LYS A 19 -14.72 2.73 -4.63
N VAL A 20 -13.78 2.91 -3.70
CA VAL A 20 -14.06 3.45 -2.37
C VAL A 20 -13.91 4.97 -2.44
N PRO A 21 -15.01 5.75 -2.32
CA PRO A 21 -14.95 7.20 -2.57
C PRO A 21 -14.11 7.98 -1.56
N GLU A 22 -13.92 7.46 -0.36
CA GLU A 22 -13.12 8.12 0.68
C GLU A 22 -11.62 8.08 0.37
N VAL A 23 -11.17 7.17 -0.51
CA VAL A 23 -9.76 7.02 -0.85
C VAL A 23 -9.42 7.84 -2.09
N LEU A 24 -8.43 8.75 -1.96
CA LEU A 24 -7.92 9.52 -3.10
C LEU A 24 -6.86 8.75 -3.86
N GLU A 25 -5.92 8.15 -3.13
CA GLU A 25 -4.79 7.43 -3.72
C GLU A 25 -4.44 6.24 -2.82
N SER A 26 -3.83 5.22 -3.42
CA SER A 26 -3.38 4.05 -2.68
C SER A 26 -2.12 3.48 -3.29
N ILE A 27 -1.35 2.75 -2.48
CA ILE A 27 -0.22 1.97 -2.95
C ILE A 27 -0.13 0.67 -2.14
N ALA A 28 0.07 -0.43 -2.85
CA ALA A 28 0.21 -1.75 -2.24
C ALA A 28 1.62 -2.27 -2.41
N ILE A 29 2.17 -2.83 -1.35
CA ILE A 29 3.51 -3.43 -1.38
C ILE A 29 3.46 -4.80 -0.68
N GLY A 30 4.50 -5.60 -0.93
CA GLY A 30 4.75 -6.80 -0.17
C GLY A 30 5.76 -6.51 0.94
N GLN A 31 5.37 -6.74 2.18
CA GLN A 31 6.27 -6.64 3.31
C GLN A 31 6.75 -8.04 3.70
N ASP A 32 8.06 -8.20 3.86
CA ASP A 32 8.62 -9.45 4.39
C ASP A 32 8.18 -9.58 5.86
N TRP A 33 7.52 -10.68 6.19
CA TRP A 33 6.95 -10.90 7.49
C TRP A 33 6.84 -12.39 7.80
N ASP A 34 7.41 -12.79 8.93
CA ASP A 34 7.29 -14.17 9.43
C ASP A 34 7.68 -15.23 8.39
N ASN A 35 8.83 -15.04 7.72
CA ASN A 35 9.38 -15.91 6.67
C ASN A 35 8.49 -16.02 5.42
N ASP A 36 7.60 -15.06 5.23
CA ASP A 36 6.72 -14.99 4.07
C ASP A 36 6.62 -13.52 3.65
N VAL A 37 5.63 -13.21 2.82
CA VAL A 37 5.31 -11.84 2.39
C VAL A 37 3.84 -11.60 2.70
N ARG A 38 3.56 -10.46 3.30
CA ARG A 38 2.17 -10.01 3.49
C ARG A 38 1.90 -8.76 2.67
N VAL A 39 0.65 -8.60 2.23
CA VAL A 39 0.23 -7.42 1.50
C VAL A 39 -0.04 -6.29 2.49
N VAL A 40 0.55 -5.13 2.23
CA VAL A 40 0.29 -3.90 2.98
C VAL A 40 -0.24 -2.86 2.01
N LEU A 41 -1.36 -2.25 2.36
CA LEU A 41 -2.00 -1.20 1.56
C LEU A 41 -1.89 0.12 2.32
N PHE A 42 -1.30 1.12 1.66
CA PHE A 42 -1.29 2.50 2.16
C PHE A 42 -2.35 3.28 1.42
N VAL A 43 -3.11 4.09 2.14
CA VAL A 43 -4.18 4.90 1.56
C VAL A 43 -4.03 6.36 1.96
N LYS A 44 -4.26 7.24 0.98
CA LYS A 44 -4.42 8.66 1.20
C LYS A 44 -5.90 8.96 1.11
N LEU A 45 -6.48 9.43 2.18
CA LEU A 45 -7.91 9.71 2.27
C LEU A 45 -8.22 11.16 1.88
N ARG A 46 -9.49 11.43 1.58
CA ARG A 46 -9.95 12.78 1.33
C ARG A 46 -9.71 13.63 2.58
N GLU A 47 -9.49 14.92 2.37
CA GLU A 47 -9.20 15.86 3.44
C GLU A 47 -10.27 15.80 4.53
N GLY A 48 -9.83 15.79 5.79
CA GLY A 48 -10.72 15.73 6.94
C GLY A 48 -11.18 14.33 7.34
N LEU A 49 -10.82 13.29 6.56
CA LEU A 49 -11.18 11.92 6.88
C LEU A 49 -10.05 11.18 7.58
N ALA A 50 -10.41 10.24 8.43
CA ALA A 50 -9.47 9.35 9.08
C ALA A 50 -9.84 7.90 8.81
N LEU A 51 -8.82 7.03 8.77
CA LEU A 51 -9.02 5.60 8.57
C LEU A 51 -9.64 5.00 9.83
N THR A 52 -10.87 4.53 9.71
CA THR A 52 -11.58 3.85 10.79
C THR A 52 -11.56 2.35 10.56
N GLU A 53 -11.89 1.58 11.59
CA GLU A 53 -12.03 0.13 11.45
C GLU A 53 -13.11 -0.22 10.43
N ALA A 54 -14.21 0.53 10.43
CA ALA A 54 -15.29 0.32 9.45
C ALA A 54 -14.81 0.53 8.01
N LEU A 55 -14.03 1.58 7.77
CA LEU A 55 -13.48 1.86 6.43
C LEU A 55 -12.45 0.81 6.03
N SER A 56 -11.59 0.39 6.94
CA SER A 56 -10.63 -0.69 6.68
C SER A 56 -11.35 -1.97 6.30
N GLN A 57 -12.42 -2.32 7.01
CA GLN A 57 -13.17 -3.52 6.72
C GLN A 57 -13.90 -3.43 5.38
N GLN A 58 -14.41 -2.26 5.04
CA GLN A 58 -15.04 -2.01 3.75
C GLN A 58 -14.05 -2.24 2.60
N ILE A 59 -12.83 -1.73 2.74
CA ILE A 59 -11.77 -1.91 1.74
C ILE A 59 -11.43 -3.40 1.60
N ARG A 60 -11.23 -4.10 2.72
CA ARG A 60 -10.93 -5.53 2.68
C ARG A 60 -12.06 -6.34 2.03
N ASN A 61 -13.30 -6.00 2.33
CA ASN A 61 -14.46 -6.72 1.80
C ASN A 61 -14.58 -6.54 0.29
N ILE A 62 -14.38 -5.33 -0.24
CA ILE A 62 -14.48 -5.10 -1.68
C ILE A 62 -13.37 -5.83 -2.44
N ILE A 63 -12.17 -5.88 -1.87
CA ILE A 63 -11.06 -6.64 -2.47
C ILE A 63 -11.39 -8.13 -2.46
N ARG A 64 -11.81 -8.67 -1.31
CA ARG A 64 -12.11 -10.09 -1.18
C ARG A 64 -13.25 -10.54 -2.11
N SER A 65 -14.29 -9.72 -2.23
CA SER A 65 -15.47 -10.08 -3.02
C SER A 65 -15.19 -10.10 -4.53
N ASN A 66 -14.22 -9.32 -4.99
CA ASN A 66 -13.95 -9.15 -6.42
C ASN A 66 -12.61 -9.72 -6.88
N THR A 67 -11.81 -10.24 -5.96
CA THR A 67 -10.53 -10.88 -6.26
C THR A 67 -10.42 -12.17 -5.45
N THR A 68 -9.28 -12.39 -4.78
CA THR A 68 -9.07 -13.58 -3.95
C THR A 68 -8.67 -13.17 -2.53
N PRO A 69 -8.81 -14.08 -1.54
CA PRO A 69 -8.33 -13.80 -0.19
C PRO A 69 -6.85 -13.41 -0.11
N ARG A 70 -6.04 -13.85 -1.08
CA ARG A 70 -4.60 -13.53 -1.10
C ARG A 70 -4.33 -12.08 -1.46
N HIS A 71 -5.26 -11.39 -2.09
CA HIS A 71 -5.16 -9.97 -2.42
C HIS A 71 -5.53 -9.08 -1.24
N VAL A 72 -6.19 -9.62 -0.21
CA VAL A 72 -6.65 -8.83 0.93
C VAL A 72 -5.46 -8.39 1.77
N PRO A 73 -5.30 -7.07 2.03
CA PRO A 73 -4.18 -6.59 2.82
C PRO A 73 -4.22 -7.09 4.25
N ALA A 74 -3.07 -7.51 4.77
CA ALA A 74 -2.92 -7.84 6.18
C ALA A 74 -2.95 -6.57 7.04
N ARG A 75 -2.45 -5.46 6.48
CA ARG A 75 -2.46 -4.15 7.14
C ARG A 75 -2.91 -3.08 6.14
N ILE A 76 -3.72 -2.14 6.62
CA ILE A 76 -4.09 -0.93 5.87
C ILE A 76 -3.67 0.25 6.72
N VAL A 77 -2.87 1.15 6.13
CA VAL A 77 -2.24 2.27 6.84
C VAL A 77 -2.60 3.57 6.13
N GLN A 78 -3.05 4.57 6.89
CA GLN A 78 -3.29 5.89 6.35
C GLN A 78 -1.99 6.69 6.31
N VAL A 79 -1.73 7.36 5.19
CA VAL A 79 -0.59 8.27 5.02
C VAL A 79 -1.08 9.60 4.48
N ASP A 80 -0.30 10.67 4.73
CA ASP A 80 -0.68 12.02 4.30
C ASP A 80 -0.44 12.25 2.82
N ASP A 81 0.52 11.53 2.23
CA ASP A 81 0.77 11.62 0.80
C ASP A 81 1.42 10.34 0.30
N ILE A 82 1.36 10.13 -1.00
CA ILE A 82 1.95 8.96 -1.67
C ILE A 82 2.87 9.48 -2.77
N PRO A 83 4.10 8.92 -2.91
CA PRO A 83 5.00 9.31 -3.99
C PRO A 83 4.37 9.05 -5.35
N ARG A 84 4.63 9.94 -6.30
CA ARG A 84 4.08 9.85 -7.65
C ARG A 84 5.18 9.84 -8.69
N THR A 85 4.97 9.05 -9.73
CA THR A 85 5.82 9.00 -10.92
C THR A 85 4.97 8.47 -12.08
N ILE A 86 5.53 8.55 -13.29
CA ILE A 86 4.91 7.97 -14.48
C ILE A 86 4.82 6.44 -14.35
N SER A 87 5.81 5.81 -13.69
CA SER A 87 5.85 4.37 -13.50
C SER A 87 5.44 3.99 -12.09
N GLY A 88 4.22 3.45 -11.93
CA GLY A 88 3.74 2.96 -10.64
C GLY A 88 4.63 1.88 -10.03
N LYS A 89 5.30 1.10 -10.86
CA LYS A 89 6.21 0.05 -10.40
C LYS A 89 7.43 0.59 -9.65
N ILE A 90 7.96 1.75 -10.10
CA ILE A 90 9.07 2.42 -9.43
C ILE A 90 8.62 2.92 -8.06
N VAL A 91 7.39 3.43 -7.95
CA VAL A 91 6.85 3.91 -6.68
C VAL A 91 6.69 2.75 -5.70
N GLU A 92 6.16 1.63 -6.14
CA GLU A 92 5.99 0.44 -5.28
C GLU A 92 7.32 -0.02 -4.72
N LEU A 93 8.36 -0.08 -5.56
CA LEU A 93 9.69 -0.49 -5.13
C LEU A 93 10.30 0.50 -4.13
N ALA A 94 10.15 1.80 -4.38
CA ALA A 94 10.66 2.84 -3.48
C ALA A 94 9.98 2.75 -2.10
N VAL A 95 8.67 2.58 -2.06
CA VAL A 95 7.92 2.45 -0.82
C VAL A 95 8.31 1.18 -0.08
N ARG A 96 8.43 0.07 -0.79
CA ARG A 96 8.85 -1.20 -0.21
C ARG A 96 10.22 -1.08 0.46
N ASN A 97 11.16 -0.45 -0.23
CA ASN A 97 12.51 -0.25 0.31
C ASN A 97 12.47 0.64 1.56
N MET A 98 11.66 1.69 1.54
CA MET A 98 11.52 2.58 2.70
C MET A 98 10.94 1.83 3.91
N VAL A 99 9.92 1.00 3.69
CA VAL A 99 9.30 0.19 4.76
C VAL A 99 10.32 -0.77 5.36
N HIS A 100 11.19 -1.35 4.53
CA HIS A 100 12.20 -2.32 4.98
C HIS A 100 13.50 -1.67 5.50
N GLY A 101 13.57 -0.34 5.53
CA GLY A 101 14.77 0.36 5.96
C GLY A 101 15.93 0.23 4.99
N GLN A 102 15.66 -0.07 3.73
CA GLN A 102 16.66 -0.23 2.68
C GLN A 102 16.84 1.06 1.90
N PRO A 103 18.02 1.29 1.29
CA PRO A 103 18.25 2.48 0.48
C PRO A 103 17.25 2.57 -0.69
N VAL A 104 16.74 3.78 -0.93
CA VAL A 104 15.85 4.05 -2.06
C VAL A 104 16.67 4.66 -3.19
N LYS A 105 16.59 4.03 -4.36
CA LYS A 105 17.25 4.51 -5.58
C LYS A 105 16.24 5.23 -6.46
N ASN A 106 16.74 6.02 -7.40
CA ASN A 106 15.91 6.69 -8.42
C ASN A 106 14.87 7.65 -7.81
N THR A 107 15.21 8.30 -6.69
CA THR A 107 14.32 9.31 -6.09
C THR A 107 14.06 10.47 -7.04
N ASP A 108 14.98 10.73 -7.97
CA ASP A 108 14.84 11.78 -9.00
C ASP A 108 13.66 11.52 -9.94
N ALA A 109 13.23 10.27 -10.07
CA ALA A 109 12.09 9.91 -10.89
C ALA A 109 10.74 10.21 -10.20
N LEU A 110 10.77 10.56 -8.91
CA LEU A 110 9.56 10.86 -8.15
C LEU A 110 9.24 12.34 -8.22
N ALA A 111 7.97 12.66 -8.44
CA ALA A 111 7.51 14.06 -8.46
C ALA A 111 7.53 14.67 -7.05
N ASN A 112 7.30 13.84 -6.03
CA ASN A 112 7.24 14.28 -4.63
C ASN A 112 7.99 13.28 -3.72
N PRO A 113 9.34 13.21 -3.84
CA PRO A 113 10.13 12.23 -3.08
C PRO A 113 10.02 12.40 -1.56
N GLU A 114 9.68 13.59 -1.07
CA GLU A 114 9.46 13.86 0.35
C GLU A 114 8.33 13.01 0.93
N ALA A 115 7.40 12.53 0.13
CA ALA A 115 6.32 11.68 0.59
C ALA A 115 6.81 10.33 1.11
N LEU A 116 8.02 9.90 0.74
CA LEU A 116 8.60 8.65 1.25
C LEU A 116 8.76 8.65 2.76
N ALA A 117 8.90 9.81 3.39
CA ALA A 117 9.06 9.93 4.84
C ALA A 117 7.86 9.36 5.61
N TYR A 118 6.67 9.38 5.01
CA TYR A 118 5.46 8.85 5.66
C TYR A 118 5.45 7.32 5.77
N PHE A 119 6.35 6.65 5.09
CA PHE A 119 6.42 5.19 5.04
C PHE A 119 7.53 4.62 5.94
N ARG A 120 8.34 5.50 6.53
CA ARG A 120 9.48 5.08 7.35
C ARG A 120 9.02 4.74 8.75
N ASP A 121 9.47 3.59 9.24
CA ASP A 121 9.39 3.24 10.67
C ASP A 121 7.95 3.32 11.22
N ARG A 122 7.00 2.78 10.47
CA ARG A 122 5.59 2.80 10.87
C ARG A 122 5.31 1.72 11.90
N ASP A 123 4.77 2.10 13.05
CA ASP A 123 4.44 1.17 14.14
C ASP A 123 3.40 0.14 13.72
N GLU A 124 2.47 0.52 12.86
CA GLU A 124 1.42 -0.37 12.35
C GLU A 124 1.98 -1.59 11.62
N LEU A 125 3.21 -1.50 11.13
CA LEU A 125 3.86 -2.57 10.36
C LEU A 125 4.82 -3.42 11.20
N LYS A 126 4.90 -3.18 12.49
CA LYS A 126 5.79 -3.90 13.41
C LYS A 126 5.10 -5.05 14.14
N SER A 127 3.84 -5.25 13.84
CA SER A 127 3.06 -6.32 14.48
C SER A 127 2.17 -7.06 13.50
#